data_c20153d9512abc5a574c103294dd3b9e
#
_entry.id   c20153d9512abc5a574c103294dd3b9e
#
_cell.length_a   1.000
_cell.length_b   1.000
_cell.length_c   1.000
_cell.angle_alpha   90.00
_cell.angle_beta   90.00
_cell.angle_gamma   90.00
#
_symmetry.space_group_name_H-M   'P 1'
#
loop_
_entity.id
_entity.type
_entity.pdbx_description
1 polymer ?
#
loop_
_entity_poly.entity_id
_entity_poly.type
_entity_poly.pdbx_seq_one_letter_code
_entity_poly.pdbx_strand_id
1 'polypeptide(L)'
;NNIKESLNKNDGQLQNRVISATYPPGSVFKIAVLFAALENKVITNSTYYYNCTGSDQINDKEKLNCNNLAGHGIQTLGEVFANSCNPAFYDIAKKVGKDEIYKAIKTLHLDQKVDLGLDEEVNSNIPNEISLSNLSIGQGSLGITPIQINQMTQIIANNGLYKPLYIYDSIINSDMKQIKELTTSKEEELISPYTSTQIKQFMIGVAKTGTAKLLNDIDGGCGVKTGTAQSSVNNKEVTHGWITGFYPVENPKYAITVLIEGTEENSKSAIPMFKEICENIKPW
;
A
#
# COMPACT_ATOMS: atom_id res chain seq x y z
N ASN A 1 -3.06 -0.01 33.93
CA ASN A 1 -3.31 -1.08 32.93
C ASN A 1 -4.46 -1.94 33.41
N ASN A 2 -5.66 -1.64 32.99
CA ASN A 2 -6.87 -2.32 33.44
C ASN A 2 -7.37 -3.26 32.34
N ILE A 3 -6.67 -4.38 32.13
CA ILE A 3 -7.02 -5.42 31.15
C ILE A 3 -8.49 -5.86 31.33
N LYS A 4 -8.95 -6.01 32.58
CA LYS A 4 -10.36 -6.37 32.88
C LYS A 4 -11.35 -5.32 32.36
N GLU A 5 -10.99 -4.05 32.41
CA GLU A 5 -11.82 -2.95 31.92
C GLU A 5 -11.85 -2.93 30.39
N SER A 6 -10.71 -3.20 29.74
CA SER A 6 -10.61 -3.34 28.28
C SER A 6 -11.34 -4.57 27.77
N LEU A 7 -11.30 -5.69 28.49
CA LEU A 7 -12.05 -6.92 28.14
C LEU A 7 -13.58 -6.72 28.22
N ASN A 8 -14.04 -5.80 29.06
CA ASN A 8 -15.47 -5.49 29.24
C ASN A 8 -15.98 -4.40 28.28
N LYS A 9 -15.08 -3.66 27.61
CA LYS A 9 -15.42 -2.67 26.59
C LYS A 9 -15.48 -3.38 25.25
N ASN A 10 -16.65 -3.42 24.65
CA ASN A 10 -16.86 -4.02 23.32
C ASN A 10 -16.47 -3.02 22.21
N ASP A 11 -15.30 -2.38 22.34
CA ASP A 11 -14.79 -1.31 21.48
C ASP A 11 -13.63 -1.76 20.53
N GLY A 12 -13.41 -3.06 20.43
CA GLY A 12 -12.43 -3.65 19.52
C GLY A 12 -10.96 -3.43 19.93
N GLN A 13 -10.66 -3.06 21.17
CA GLN A 13 -9.29 -2.82 21.64
C GLN A 13 -8.39 -4.06 21.57
N LEU A 14 -9.00 -5.27 21.64
CA LEU A 14 -8.28 -6.53 21.57
C LEU A 14 -8.17 -7.08 20.14
N GLN A 15 -8.79 -6.42 19.18
CA GLN A 15 -8.72 -6.85 17.78
C GLN A 15 -7.32 -6.58 17.20
N ASN A 16 -6.70 -7.60 16.64
CA ASN A 16 -5.48 -7.44 15.87
C ASN A 16 -5.80 -6.89 14.47
N ARG A 17 -5.96 -5.57 14.36
CA ARG A 17 -6.37 -4.89 13.12
C ARG A 17 -5.42 -5.09 11.94
N VAL A 18 -4.19 -5.49 12.21
CA VAL A 18 -3.20 -5.73 11.16
C VAL A 18 -3.62 -6.85 10.23
N ILE A 19 -4.29 -7.89 10.78
CA ILE A 19 -4.66 -9.12 10.07
C ILE A 19 -6.17 -9.37 10.02
N SER A 20 -6.95 -8.77 10.94
CA SER A 20 -8.36 -9.08 11.13
C SER A 20 -9.32 -7.94 10.78
N ALA A 21 -8.82 -6.86 10.20
CA ALA A 21 -9.65 -5.75 9.74
C ALA A 21 -9.24 -5.30 8.33
N THR A 22 -10.23 -5.04 7.49
CA THR A 22 -10.02 -4.52 6.13
C THR A 22 -10.38 -3.05 6.07
N TYR A 23 -9.58 -2.29 5.31
CA TYR A 23 -9.74 -0.85 5.12
C TYR A 23 -9.63 -0.51 3.64
N PRO A 24 -10.32 0.52 3.16
CA PRO A 24 -10.02 1.07 1.85
C PRO A 24 -8.53 1.47 1.83
N PRO A 25 -7.75 0.98 0.86
CA PRO A 25 -6.31 1.27 0.83
C PRO A 25 -6.00 2.70 0.39
N GLY A 26 -6.94 3.37 -0.27
CA GLY A 26 -6.70 4.68 -0.85
C GLY A 26 -5.50 4.66 -1.80
N SER A 27 -4.77 5.76 -1.84
CA SER A 27 -3.66 5.94 -2.79
C SER A 27 -2.48 4.98 -2.63
N VAL A 28 -2.38 4.15 -1.58
CA VAL A 28 -1.35 3.09 -1.55
C VAL A 28 -1.64 2.00 -2.57
N PHE A 29 -2.91 1.81 -2.94
CA PHE A 29 -3.33 0.89 -4.01
C PHE A 29 -2.83 1.28 -5.40
N LYS A 30 -2.45 2.53 -5.60
CA LYS A 30 -1.84 3.00 -6.87
C LYS A 30 -0.56 2.24 -7.23
N ILE A 31 0.09 1.58 -6.27
CA ILE A 31 1.18 0.66 -6.52
C ILE A 31 0.71 -0.50 -7.40
N ALA A 32 -0.43 -1.11 -7.09
CA ALA A 32 -0.98 -2.23 -7.87
C ALA A 32 -1.46 -1.77 -9.26
N VAL A 33 -2.05 -0.58 -9.37
CA VAL A 33 -2.45 0.00 -10.67
C VAL A 33 -1.22 0.30 -11.53
N LEU A 34 -0.17 0.85 -10.94
CA LEU A 34 1.09 1.11 -11.64
C LEU A 34 1.79 -0.18 -12.07
N PHE A 35 1.79 -1.21 -11.21
CA PHE A 35 2.28 -2.54 -11.56
C PHE A 35 1.56 -3.09 -12.79
N ALA A 36 0.23 -3.08 -12.80
CA ALA A 36 -0.56 -3.54 -13.95
C ALA A 36 -0.17 -2.80 -15.24
N ALA A 37 0.03 -1.49 -15.15
CA ALA A 37 0.36 -0.65 -16.30
C ALA A 37 1.76 -0.91 -16.87
N LEU A 38 2.75 -1.06 -16.00
CA LEU A 38 4.14 -1.28 -16.38
C LEU A 38 4.40 -2.72 -16.86
N GLU A 39 3.86 -3.72 -16.14
CA GLU A 39 4.06 -5.13 -16.46
C GLU A 39 3.43 -5.48 -17.82
N ASN A 40 2.25 -4.94 -18.11
CA ASN A 40 1.60 -5.09 -19.42
C ASN A 40 2.13 -4.13 -20.49
N LYS A 41 3.16 -3.32 -20.18
CA LYS A 41 3.81 -2.37 -21.11
C LYS A 41 2.83 -1.38 -21.76
N VAL A 42 1.71 -1.08 -21.08
CA VAL A 42 0.70 -0.14 -21.56
C VAL A 42 1.23 1.29 -21.52
N ILE A 43 2.07 1.59 -20.52
CA ILE A 43 2.79 2.86 -20.36
C ILE A 43 4.25 2.59 -19.99
N THR A 44 5.11 3.55 -20.27
CA THR A 44 6.50 3.56 -19.79
C THR A 44 6.84 4.91 -19.17
N ASN A 45 7.90 4.95 -18.39
CA ASN A 45 8.37 6.21 -17.79
C ASN A 45 8.73 7.28 -18.83
N SER A 46 9.18 6.86 -20.02
CA SER A 46 9.60 7.76 -21.09
C SER A 46 8.45 8.21 -22.00
N THR A 47 7.33 7.53 -22.01
CA THR A 47 6.22 7.80 -22.95
C THR A 47 4.97 8.36 -22.29
N TYR A 48 4.87 8.30 -20.96
CA TYR A 48 3.68 8.76 -20.25
C TYR A 48 3.88 10.16 -19.70
N TYR A 49 3.00 11.06 -20.12
CA TYR A 49 2.84 12.41 -19.61
C TYR A 49 1.38 12.70 -19.37
N TYR A 50 1.08 13.44 -18.32
CA TYR A 50 -0.28 13.84 -17.99
C TYR A 50 -0.36 15.31 -17.59
N ASN A 51 -1.29 16.07 -18.18
CA ASN A 51 -1.55 17.45 -17.81
C ASN A 51 -2.70 17.50 -16.80
N CYS A 52 -2.38 17.66 -15.53
CA CYS A 52 -3.36 17.74 -14.46
C CYS A 52 -3.87 19.16 -14.27
N THR A 53 -5.14 19.39 -14.51
CA THR A 53 -5.85 20.67 -14.35
C THR A 53 -6.65 20.73 -13.03
N GLY A 54 -6.41 19.81 -12.09
CA GLY A 54 -7.08 19.76 -10.80
C GLY A 54 -8.26 18.76 -10.71
N SER A 55 -8.81 18.34 -11.84
CA SER A 55 -9.84 17.31 -11.90
C SER A 55 -9.89 16.67 -13.28
N ASP A 56 -10.53 15.50 -13.39
CA ASP A 56 -10.89 14.87 -14.66
C ASP A 56 -12.37 14.48 -14.64
N GLN A 57 -13.03 14.53 -15.80
CA GLN A 57 -14.42 14.17 -15.95
C GLN A 57 -14.55 12.65 -16.02
N ILE A 58 -15.37 12.05 -15.15
CA ILE A 58 -15.69 10.61 -15.18
C ILE A 58 -16.85 10.37 -16.14
N ASN A 59 -17.91 11.16 -15.96
CA ASN A 59 -19.13 11.17 -16.80
C ASN A 59 -19.78 12.56 -16.69
N ASP A 60 -20.96 12.76 -17.31
CA ASP A 60 -21.63 14.07 -17.36
C ASP A 60 -21.94 14.68 -15.97
N LYS A 61 -21.97 13.88 -14.92
CA LYS A 61 -22.37 14.29 -13.56
C LYS A 61 -21.23 14.22 -12.53
N GLU A 62 -20.15 13.51 -12.83
CA GLU A 62 -19.13 13.12 -11.86
C GLU A 62 -17.74 13.54 -12.29
N LYS A 63 -17.00 14.13 -11.36
CA LYS A 63 -15.58 14.49 -11.54
C LYS A 63 -14.72 13.78 -10.50
N LEU A 64 -13.52 13.39 -10.91
CA LEU A 64 -12.49 12.92 -10.01
C LEU A 64 -11.53 14.07 -9.71
N ASN A 65 -11.54 14.53 -8.48
CA ASN A 65 -10.69 15.63 -8.04
C ASN A 65 -9.27 15.16 -7.71
N CYS A 66 -8.29 15.99 -8.05
CA CYS A 66 -6.93 15.88 -7.58
C CYS A 66 -6.82 16.46 -6.16
N ASN A 67 -5.83 16.01 -5.38
CA ASN A 67 -5.50 16.61 -4.09
C ASN A 67 -5.06 18.07 -4.23
N ASN A 68 -4.44 18.42 -5.35
CA ASN A 68 -4.19 19.79 -5.74
C ASN A 68 -5.27 20.27 -6.73
N LEU A 69 -6.24 21.01 -6.23
CA LEU A 69 -7.38 21.51 -7.04
C LEU A 69 -6.95 22.52 -8.10
N ALA A 70 -5.80 23.19 -7.94
CA ALA A 70 -5.23 24.05 -8.97
C ALA A 70 -4.56 23.27 -10.12
N GLY A 71 -4.41 21.96 -9.93
CA GLY A 71 -3.69 21.09 -10.85
C GLY A 71 -2.19 21.09 -10.63
N HIS A 72 -1.54 20.08 -11.19
CA HIS A 72 -0.08 19.93 -11.14
C HIS A 72 0.60 20.38 -12.46
N GLY A 73 -0.19 20.71 -13.50
CA GLY A 73 0.32 20.91 -14.84
C GLY A 73 0.81 19.61 -15.49
N ILE A 74 1.75 19.75 -16.43
CA ILE A 74 2.32 18.58 -17.14
C ILE A 74 3.28 17.84 -16.21
N GLN A 75 3.05 16.54 -16.06
CA GLN A 75 3.82 15.65 -15.18
C GLN A 75 4.30 14.42 -15.96
N THR A 76 5.51 13.98 -15.70
CA THR A 76 6.01 12.65 -16.05
C THR A 76 5.34 11.57 -15.18
N LEU A 77 5.46 10.29 -15.53
CA LEU A 77 4.93 9.18 -14.73
C LEU A 77 5.46 9.20 -13.28
N GLY A 78 6.74 9.49 -13.11
CA GLY A 78 7.36 9.60 -11.78
C GLY A 78 6.74 10.71 -10.93
N GLU A 79 6.50 11.89 -11.52
CA GLU A 79 5.84 13.01 -10.83
C GLU A 79 4.37 12.72 -10.55
N VAL A 80 3.65 12.06 -11.46
CA VAL A 80 2.28 11.58 -11.25
C VAL A 80 2.20 10.68 -10.02
N PHE A 81 3.14 9.75 -9.88
CA PHE A 81 3.19 8.85 -8.72
C PHE A 81 3.61 9.57 -7.45
N ALA A 82 4.64 10.44 -7.52
CA ALA A 82 5.13 11.21 -6.39
C ALA A 82 4.09 12.17 -5.81
N ASN A 83 3.34 12.84 -6.68
CA ASN A 83 2.24 13.75 -6.33
C ASN A 83 0.94 13.03 -6.00
N SER A 84 0.89 11.71 -6.21
CA SER A 84 -0.33 10.91 -6.00
C SER A 84 -1.55 11.44 -6.79
N CYS A 85 -1.34 11.89 -8.03
CA CYS A 85 -2.33 12.55 -8.86
C CYS A 85 -3.51 11.62 -9.20
N ASN A 86 -4.71 11.88 -8.67
CA ASN A 86 -5.89 11.05 -8.89
C ASN A 86 -6.35 11.01 -10.36
N PRO A 87 -6.51 12.16 -11.05
CA PRO A 87 -6.92 12.17 -12.46
C PRO A 87 -5.95 11.38 -13.36
N ALA A 88 -4.63 11.51 -13.14
CA ALA A 88 -3.65 10.77 -13.91
C ALA A 88 -3.76 9.25 -13.68
N PHE A 89 -4.02 8.82 -12.44
CA PHE A 89 -4.22 7.39 -12.16
C PHE A 89 -5.52 6.84 -12.74
N TYR A 90 -6.55 7.66 -12.86
CA TYR A 90 -7.75 7.28 -13.60
C TYR A 90 -7.47 7.14 -15.10
N ASP A 91 -6.69 8.05 -15.70
CA ASP A 91 -6.23 7.92 -17.09
C ASP A 91 -5.40 6.65 -17.31
N ILE A 92 -4.47 6.34 -16.41
CA ILE A 92 -3.70 5.09 -16.43
C ILE A 92 -4.65 3.89 -16.37
N ALA A 93 -5.60 3.88 -15.43
CA ALA A 93 -6.56 2.79 -15.29
C ALA A 93 -7.45 2.61 -16.52
N LYS A 94 -7.84 3.69 -17.20
CA LYS A 94 -8.55 3.62 -18.51
C LYS A 94 -7.71 2.92 -19.58
N LYS A 95 -6.41 3.19 -19.61
CA LYS A 95 -5.47 2.58 -20.57
C LYS A 95 -5.20 1.10 -20.27
N VAL A 96 -5.06 0.76 -18.99
CA VAL A 96 -4.80 -0.61 -18.52
C VAL A 96 -6.04 -1.49 -18.66
N GLY A 97 -7.19 -0.96 -18.31
CA GLY A 97 -8.43 -1.72 -18.19
C GLY A 97 -8.62 -2.38 -16.82
N LYS A 98 -9.89 -2.55 -16.46
CA LYS A 98 -10.30 -3.08 -15.16
C LYS A 98 -9.79 -4.50 -14.91
N ASP A 99 -9.85 -5.36 -15.92
CA ASP A 99 -9.48 -6.78 -15.82
C ASP A 99 -7.99 -6.97 -15.48
N GLU A 100 -7.12 -6.15 -16.07
CA GLU A 100 -5.69 -6.21 -15.77
C GLU A 100 -5.37 -5.71 -14.35
N ILE A 101 -6.15 -4.75 -13.82
CA ILE A 101 -6.04 -4.33 -12.42
C ILE A 101 -6.48 -5.47 -11.49
N TYR A 102 -7.56 -6.20 -11.81
CA TYR A 102 -7.97 -7.37 -11.03
C TYR A 102 -6.94 -8.52 -11.10
N LYS A 103 -6.29 -8.73 -12.25
CA LYS A 103 -5.17 -9.66 -12.35
C LYS A 103 -4.00 -9.22 -11.46
N ALA A 104 -3.67 -7.93 -11.45
CA ALA A 104 -2.64 -7.39 -10.58
C ALA A 104 -2.96 -7.61 -9.09
N ILE A 105 -4.22 -7.44 -8.66
CA ILE A 105 -4.67 -7.76 -7.30
C ILE A 105 -4.35 -9.22 -6.95
N LYS A 106 -4.67 -10.16 -7.85
CA LYS A 106 -4.40 -11.59 -7.66
C LYS A 106 -2.92 -11.89 -7.64
N THR A 107 -2.16 -11.37 -8.61
CA THR A 107 -0.71 -11.57 -8.70
C THR A 107 0.01 -11.07 -7.44
N LEU A 108 -0.45 -9.97 -6.86
CA LEU A 108 0.13 -9.39 -5.63
C LEU A 108 -0.46 -10.00 -4.35
N HIS A 109 -1.28 -11.04 -4.46
CA HIS A 109 -1.95 -11.72 -3.34
C HIS A 109 -2.76 -10.76 -2.44
N LEU A 110 -3.35 -9.73 -3.04
CA LEU A 110 -4.17 -8.76 -2.31
C LEU A 110 -5.61 -9.22 -2.10
N ASP A 111 -6.04 -10.33 -2.69
CA ASP A 111 -7.39 -10.88 -2.63
C ASP A 111 -7.54 -12.03 -1.61
N GLN A 112 -6.46 -12.42 -0.96
CA GLN A 112 -6.45 -13.54 -0.02
C GLN A 112 -5.70 -13.19 1.26
N LYS A 113 -6.01 -13.89 2.36
CA LYS A 113 -5.27 -13.74 3.61
C LYS A 113 -3.79 -14.15 3.44
N VAL A 114 -2.93 -13.62 4.28
CA VAL A 114 -1.48 -13.86 4.20
C VAL A 114 -1.09 -15.27 4.67
N ASP A 115 -1.92 -15.90 5.51
CA ASP A 115 -1.73 -17.23 6.06
C ASP A 115 -0.54 -17.34 7.04
N LEU A 116 -0.58 -16.50 8.06
CA LEU A 116 0.38 -16.54 9.19
C LEU A 116 0.10 -17.69 10.17
N GLY A 117 -1.01 -18.43 9.97
CA GLY A 117 -1.47 -19.48 10.87
C GLY A 117 -2.24 -18.97 12.08
N LEU A 118 -2.82 -17.77 12.00
CA LEU A 118 -3.65 -17.19 13.05
C LEU A 118 -5.13 -17.26 12.67
N ASP A 119 -5.97 -17.70 13.63
CA ASP A 119 -7.39 -17.94 13.38
C ASP A 119 -8.18 -16.68 13.01
N GLU A 120 -7.73 -15.51 13.48
CA GLU A 120 -8.39 -14.22 13.23
C GLU A 120 -8.03 -13.58 11.89
N GLU A 121 -7.20 -14.20 11.06
CA GLU A 121 -6.86 -13.69 9.73
C GLU A 121 -8.09 -13.65 8.81
N VAL A 122 -8.27 -12.53 8.11
CA VAL A 122 -9.37 -12.34 7.17
C VAL A 122 -8.89 -12.16 5.73
N ASN A 123 -9.73 -12.56 4.78
CA ASN A 123 -9.53 -12.22 3.37
C ASN A 123 -9.86 -10.74 3.14
N SER A 124 -9.28 -10.18 2.10
CA SER A 124 -9.69 -8.88 1.58
C SER A 124 -11.13 -8.91 1.08
N ASN A 125 -11.76 -7.75 1.08
CA ASN A 125 -13.00 -7.52 0.38
C ASN A 125 -12.70 -6.90 -1.00
N ILE A 126 -12.75 -7.70 -2.05
CA ILE A 126 -12.51 -7.29 -3.45
C ILE A 126 -13.81 -7.50 -4.25
N PRO A 127 -14.71 -6.52 -4.27
CA PRO A 127 -15.96 -6.64 -5.02
C PRO A 127 -15.73 -6.69 -6.52
N ASN A 128 -16.53 -7.50 -7.22
CA ASN A 128 -16.46 -7.62 -8.68
C ASN A 128 -16.89 -6.33 -9.42
N GLU A 129 -17.70 -5.49 -8.77
CA GLU A 129 -18.28 -4.29 -9.36
C GLU A 129 -17.86 -3.02 -8.63
N ILE A 130 -16.59 -2.64 -8.76
CA ILE A 130 -16.11 -1.32 -8.35
C ILE A 130 -16.04 -0.44 -9.60
N SER A 131 -16.45 0.84 -9.51
CA SER A 131 -16.23 1.78 -10.63
C SER A 131 -14.73 1.91 -10.91
N LEU A 132 -14.37 2.07 -12.19
CA LEU A 132 -12.95 2.20 -12.57
C LEU A 132 -12.30 3.42 -11.90
N SER A 133 -13.05 4.50 -11.70
CA SER A 133 -12.58 5.69 -10.99
C SER A 133 -12.20 5.37 -9.54
N ASN A 134 -13.05 4.68 -8.80
CA ASN A 134 -12.76 4.26 -7.43
C ASN A 134 -11.60 3.24 -7.37
N LEU A 135 -11.63 2.23 -8.25
CA LEU A 135 -10.58 1.21 -8.32
C LEU A 135 -9.21 1.83 -8.61
N SER A 136 -9.14 2.85 -9.50
CA SER A 136 -7.87 3.51 -9.86
C SER A 136 -7.16 4.20 -8.69
N ILE A 137 -7.90 4.56 -7.64
CA ILE A 137 -7.39 5.28 -6.47
C ILE A 137 -7.57 4.51 -5.15
N GLY A 138 -8.00 3.24 -5.22
CA GLY A 138 -8.15 2.37 -4.04
C GLY A 138 -9.28 2.78 -3.10
N GLN A 139 -10.40 3.26 -3.65
CA GLN A 139 -11.56 3.73 -2.91
C GLN A 139 -12.81 2.87 -3.19
N GLY A 140 -13.94 3.28 -2.65
CA GLY A 140 -15.20 2.56 -2.75
C GLY A 140 -15.27 1.39 -1.76
N SER A 141 -15.83 0.28 -2.20
CA SER A 141 -16.00 -0.93 -1.36
C SER A 141 -14.78 -1.86 -1.31
N LEU A 142 -13.64 -1.42 -1.85
CA LEU A 142 -12.37 -2.15 -1.75
C LEU A 142 -11.87 -2.15 -0.31
N GLY A 143 -11.62 -3.34 0.26
CA GLY A 143 -11.09 -3.49 1.62
C GLY A 143 -9.90 -4.45 1.65
N ILE A 144 -8.74 -3.95 2.12
CA ILE A 144 -7.48 -4.71 2.19
C ILE A 144 -6.91 -4.58 3.61
N THR A 145 -6.33 -5.65 4.14
CA THR A 145 -5.71 -5.61 5.47
C THR A 145 -4.35 -4.92 5.43
N PRO A 146 -3.89 -4.30 6.53
CA PRO A 146 -2.57 -3.70 6.61
C PRO A 146 -1.43 -4.67 6.28
N ILE A 147 -1.55 -5.94 6.67
CA ILE A 147 -0.51 -6.94 6.39
C ILE A 147 -0.41 -7.26 4.88
N GLN A 148 -1.54 -7.26 4.14
CA GLN A 148 -1.50 -7.48 2.70
C GLN A 148 -0.86 -6.30 1.96
N ILE A 149 -1.10 -5.06 2.39
CA ILE A 149 -0.39 -3.88 1.87
C ILE A 149 1.11 -3.96 2.18
N ASN A 150 1.48 -4.45 3.37
CA ASN A 150 2.87 -4.69 3.74
C ASN A 150 3.52 -5.76 2.86
N GLN A 151 2.81 -6.88 2.60
CA GLN A 151 3.28 -7.95 1.72
C GLN A 151 3.52 -7.45 0.30
N MET A 152 2.61 -6.67 -0.27
CA MET A 152 2.82 -6.02 -1.58
C MET A 152 4.09 -5.17 -1.59
N THR A 153 4.33 -4.42 -0.52
CA THR A 153 5.54 -3.60 -0.38
C THR A 153 6.80 -4.46 -0.26
N GLN A 154 6.74 -5.57 0.47
CA GLN A 154 7.83 -6.53 0.59
C GLN A 154 8.21 -7.13 -0.78
N ILE A 155 7.23 -7.52 -1.61
CA ILE A 155 7.46 -8.04 -2.96
C ILE A 155 8.24 -7.02 -3.79
N ILE A 156 7.84 -5.75 -3.76
CA ILE A 156 8.51 -4.68 -4.50
C ILE A 156 9.92 -4.42 -3.96
N ALA A 157 10.08 -4.32 -2.65
CA ALA A 157 11.37 -4.12 -1.99
C ALA A 157 12.35 -5.25 -2.32
N ASN A 158 11.85 -6.48 -2.45
CA ASN A 158 12.59 -7.70 -2.75
C ASN A 158 12.72 -7.99 -4.27
N ASN A 159 12.75 -6.95 -5.09
CA ASN A 159 12.93 -7.03 -6.55
C ASN A 159 11.89 -7.86 -7.30
N GLY A 160 10.67 -7.93 -6.79
CA GLY A 160 9.57 -8.68 -7.39
C GLY A 160 9.43 -10.11 -6.88
N LEU A 161 10.32 -10.54 -5.98
CA LEU A 161 10.24 -11.86 -5.36
C LEU A 161 9.29 -11.85 -4.16
N TYR A 162 8.28 -12.67 -4.23
CA TYR A 162 7.42 -13.00 -3.10
C TYR A 162 8.10 -14.02 -2.19
N LYS A 163 8.10 -13.72 -0.90
CA LYS A 163 8.46 -14.66 0.18
C LYS A 163 7.28 -14.71 1.13
N PRO A 164 6.72 -15.89 1.41
CA PRO A 164 5.65 -16.01 2.38
C PRO A 164 6.05 -15.38 3.71
N LEU A 165 5.16 -14.58 4.29
CA LEU A 165 5.38 -14.05 5.63
C LEU A 165 5.15 -15.15 6.66
N TYR A 166 5.90 -15.10 7.77
CA TYR A 166 5.74 -16.01 8.88
C TYR A 166 6.05 -15.31 10.20
N ILE A 167 5.48 -15.81 11.29
CA ILE A 167 5.72 -15.35 12.66
C ILE A 167 6.30 -16.47 13.55
N TYR A 168 6.20 -17.71 13.07
CA TYR A 168 6.77 -18.89 13.74
C TYR A 168 7.90 -19.44 12.89
N ASP A 169 9.09 -19.50 13.44
CA ASP A 169 10.29 -20.02 12.76
C ASP A 169 10.35 -21.55 12.84
N SER A 170 10.21 -22.08 14.06
CA SER A 170 10.35 -23.51 14.30
C SER A 170 9.63 -23.96 15.57
N ILE A 171 9.44 -25.27 15.67
CA ILE A 171 9.00 -25.93 16.90
C ILE A 171 10.26 -26.56 17.54
N ILE A 172 10.48 -26.26 18.82
CA ILE A 172 11.56 -26.82 19.62
C ILE A 172 11.02 -27.67 20.77
N ASN A 173 11.80 -28.66 21.23
CA ASN A 173 11.46 -29.45 22.44
C ASN A 173 11.98 -28.76 23.71
N SER A 174 11.77 -29.42 24.87
CA SER A 174 12.25 -28.95 26.18
C SER A 174 13.80 -28.80 26.27
N ASP A 175 14.55 -29.50 25.43
CA ASP A 175 16.02 -29.47 25.37
C ASP A 175 16.51 -28.42 24.34
N MET A 176 15.63 -27.51 23.86
CA MET A 176 15.93 -26.49 22.86
C MET A 176 16.36 -27.04 21.48
N LYS A 177 16.05 -28.32 21.21
CA LYS A 177 16.30 -28.94 19.90
C LYS A 177 15.13 -28.69 18.97
N GLN A 178 15.44 -28.25 17.76
CA GLN A 178 14.43 -28.08 16.70
C GLN A 178 13.81 -29.43 16.33
N ILE A 179 12.49 -29.51 16.43
CA ILE A 179 11.69 -30.69 16.03
C ILE A 179 11.18 -30.50 14.59
N LYS A 180 10.75 -29.26 14.25
CA LYS A 180 10.15 -28.95 12.97
C LYS A 180 10.45 -27.51 12.60
N GLU A 181 10.91 -27.31 11.37
CA GLU A 181 10.97 -25.99 10.75
C GLU A 181 9.57 -25.62 10.21
N LEU A 182 9.13 -24.40 10.45
CA LEU A 182 7.83 -23.88 10.02
C LEU A 182 7.97 -22.84 8.91
N THR A 183 9.20 -22.33 8.70
CA THR A 183 9.47 -21.40 7.60
C THR A 183 9.40 -22.13 6.26
N THR A 184 8.94 -21.42 5.25
CA THR A 184 8.99 -21.90 3.88
C THR A 184 10.03 -21.12 3.10
N SER A 185 10.91 -21.81 2.41
CA SER A 185 11.91 -21.23 1.50
C SER A 185 11.37 -21.00 0.09
N LYS A 186 10.07 -21.25 -0.13
CA LYS A 186 9.47 -21.11 -1.45
C LYS A 186 9.38 -19.64 -1.82
N GLU A 187 10.27 -19.21 -2.71
CA GLU A 187 10.22 -17.90 -3.35
C GLU A 187 9.54 -18.01 -4.71
N GLU A 188 8.81 -16.97 -5.09
CA GLU A 188 8.15 -16.89 -6.38
C GLU A 188 8.34 -15.49 -6.98
N GLU A 189 8.77 -15.42 -8.24
CA GLU A 189 8.86 -14.15 -8.97
C GLU A 189 7.46 -13.76 -9.46
N LEU A 190 6.87 -12.75 -8.82
CA LEU A 190 5.53 -12.23 -9.15
C LEU A 190 5.59 -10.97 -10.00
N ILE A 191 6.68 -10.22 -9.90
CA ILE A 191 6.91 -8.98 -10.64
C ILE A 191 8.26 -9.10 -11.34
N SER A 192 8.34 -8.73 -12.61
CA SER A 192 9.63 -8.69 -13.28
C SER A 192 10.62 -7.75 -12.57
N PRO A 193 11.93 -8.07 -12.51
CA PRO A 193 12.93 -7.20 -11.89
C PRO A 193 12.94 -5.79 -12.47
N TYR A 194 12.62 -5.64 -13.76
CA TYR A 194 12.49 -4.33 -14.40
C TYR A 194 11.34 -3.53 -13.80
N THR A 195 10.15 -4.09 -13.76
CA THR A 195 8.95 -3.41 -13.23
C THR A 195 9.11 -3.07 -11.74
N SER A 196 9.62 -4.01 -10.94
CA SER A 196 9.84 -3.75 -9.51
C SER A 196 10.87 -2.65 -9.27
N THR A 197 11.94 -2.59 -10.06
CA THR A 197 12.94 -1.52 -10.00
C THR A 197 12.32 -0.16 -10.33
N GLN A 198 11.48 -0.08 -11.38
CA GLN A 198 10.78 1.15 -11.72
C GLN A 198 9.86 1.62 -10.58
N ILE A 199 9.06 0.71 -10.02
CA ILE A 199 8.17 1.05 -8.88
C ILE A 199 8.98 1.51 -7.66
N LYS A 200 10.08 0.84 -7.33
CA LYS A 200 10.99 1.29 -6.24
C LYS A 200 11.49 2.72 -6.48
N GLN A 201 11.93 3.05 -7.69
CA GLN A 201 12.40 4.40 -8.02
C GLN A 201 11.28 5.44 -7.85
N PHE A 202 10.05 5.13 -8.25
CA PHE A 202 8.92 6.02 -8.03
C PHE A 202 8.58 6.17 -6.55
N MET A 203 8.64 5.10 -5.76
CA MET A 203 8.45 5.16 -4.30
C MET A 203 9.52 6.02 -3.61
N ILE A 204 10.78 5.96 -4.06
CA ILE A 204 11.85 6.85 -3.61
C ILE A 204 11.53 8.31 -3.96
N GLY A 205 10.99 8.56 -5.15
CA GLY A 205 10.53 9.89 -5.56
C GLY A 205 9.48 10.50 -4.64
N VAL A 206 8.57 9.69 -4.09
CA VAL A 206 7.56 10.14 -3.12
C VAL A 206 8.20 10.70 -1.85
N ALA A 207 9.25 10.05 -1.34
CA ALA A 207 10.00 10.53 -0.16
C ALA A 207 10.87 11.75 -0.46
N LYS A 208 11.42 11.83 -1.69
CA LYS A 208 12.32 12.94 -2.05
C LYS A 208 11.59 14.24 -2.38
N THR A 209 10.57 14.18 -3.22
CA THR A 209 9.93 15.38 -3.80
C THR A 209 8.41 15.36 -3.73
N GLY A 210 7.82 14.22 -3.37
CA GLY A 210 6.38 13.99 -3.40
C GLY A 210 5.66 14.26 -2.08
N THR A 211 4.57 13.54 -1.88
CA THR A 211 3.66 13.67 -0.73
C THR A 211 4.31 13.37 0.62
N ALA A 212 5.45 12.66 0.64
CA ALA A 212 6.19 12.32 1.86
C ALA A 212 7.58 12.98 1.93
N LYS A 213 7.76 14.18 1.37
CA LYS A 213 9.04 14.90 1.37
C LYS A 213 9.66 15.14 2.76
N LEU A 214 8.88 15.01 3.83
CA LEU A 214 9.38 15.05 5.21
C LEU A 214 10.30 13.88 5.56
N LEU A 215 10.36 12.85 4.72
CA LEU A 215 11.24 11.69 4.89
C LEU A 215 12.56 11.79 4.11
N ASN A 216 12.79 12.92 3.42
CA ASN A 216 13.96 13.07 2.55
C ASN A 216 15.30 13.12 3.32
N ASP A 217 15.26 13.40 4.60
CA ASP A 217 16.41 13.50 5.51
C ASP A 217 16.71 12.20 6.29
N ILE A 218 15.95 11.12 6.06
CA ILE A 218 16.23 9.82 6.71
C ILE A 218 17.56 9.26 6.20
N ASP A 219 18.45 8.95 7.14
CA ASP A 219 19.71 8.29 6.83
C ASP A 219 19.45 6.91 6.18
N GLY A 220 20.19 6.58 5.10
CA GLY A 220 19.93 5.41 4.27
C GLY A 220 18.75 5.55 3.31
N GLY A 221 17.97 6.63 3.42
CA GLY A 221 16.81 6.90 2.57
C GLY A 221 15.69 5.86 2.65
N CYS A 222 14.51 6.20 2.15
CA CYS A 222 13.39 5.27 2.06
C CYS A 222 12.62 5.43 0.75
N GLY A 223 11.88 4.39 0.36
CA GLY A 223 10.90 4.44 -0.71
C GLY A 223 9.50 4.21 -0.14
N VAL A 224 8.55 5.11 -0.40
CA VAL A 224 7.23 5.06 0.24
C VAL A 224 6.09 5.37 -0.73
N LYS A 225 4.86 5.04 -0.32
CA LYS A 225 3.62 5.56 -0.87
C LYS A 225 2.67 5.95 0.23
N THR A 226 2.16 7.17 0.19
CA THR A 226 1.13 7.67 1.12
C THR A 226 -0.27 7.39 0.59
N GLY A 227 -1.22 7.23 1.48
CA GLY A 227 -2.63 7.05 1.18
C GLY A 227 -3.52 7.80 2.16
N THR A 228 -4.61 8.30 1.63
CA THR A 228 -5.75 8.79 2.40
C THR A 228 -6.95 8.01 1.93
N ALA A 229 -7.66 7.40 2.84
CA ALA A 229 -8.84 6.60 2.52
C ALA A 229 -10.04 7.08 3.34
N GLN A 230 -11.18 7.18 2.68
CA GLN A 230 -12.45 7.49 3.33
C GLN A 230 -13.23 6.21 3.55
N SER A 231 -13.86 6.09 4.69
CA SER A 231 -14.80 5.03 5.03
C SER A 231 -15.96 5.59 5.84
N SER A 232 -16.97 4.76 6.10
CA SER A 232 -18.07 5.13 6.96
C SER A 232 -18.14 4.14 8.13
N VAL A 233 -18.10 4.66 9.35
CA VAL A 233 -18.27 3.89 10.59
C VAL A 233 -19.47 4.47 11.35
N ASN A 234 -20.47 3.63 11.60
CA ASN A 234 -21.71 4.06 12.26
C ASN A 234 -22.38 5.29 11.60
N ASN A 235 -22.43 5.31 10.26
CA ASN A 235 -22.94 6.41 9.44
C ASN A 235 -22.18 7.75 9.59
N LYS A 236 -20.99 7.73 10.14
CA LYS A 236 -20.08 8.88 10.15
C LYS A 236 -18.93 8.65 9.20
N GLU A 237 -18.65 9.65 8.38
CA GLU A 237 -17.43 9.61 7.55
C GLU A 237 -16.20 9.66 8.44
N VAL A 238 -15.28 8.75 8.19
CA VAL A 238 -13.97 8.71 8.84
C VAL A 238 -12.89 8.64 7.77
N THR A 239 -11.76 9.24 8.08
CA THR A 239 -10.59 9.22 7.20
C THR A 239 -9.49 8.38 7.86
N HIS A 240 -8.81 7.58 7.05
CA HIS A 240 -7.65 6.79 7.47
C HIS A 240 -6.40 7.32 6.79
N GLY A 241 -5.34 7.47 7.55
CA GLY A 241 -4.02 7.84 7.04
C GLY A 241 -3.15 6.61 6.84
N TRP A 242 -2.66 6.41 5.60
CA TRP A 242 -1.78 5.32 5.23
C TRP A 242 -0.40 5.79 4.81
N ILE A 243 0.61 5.04 5.16
CA ILE A 243 1.90 5.03 4.50
C ILE A 243 2.44 3.60 4.47
N THR A 244 2.97 3.19 3.31
CA THR A 244 3.70 1.93 3.17
C THR A 244 5.01 2.20 2.44
N GLY A 245 6.06 1.48 2.81
CA GLY A 245 7.37 1.68 2.21
C GLY A 245 8.41 0.69 2.65
N PHE A 246 9.61 0.89 2.17
CA PHE A 246 10.79 0.07 2.50
C PHE A 246 11.97 0.94 2.93
N TYR A 247 12.84 0.35 3.74
CA TYR A 247 14.03 0.99 4.30
C TYR A 247 15.16 -0.03 4.52
N PRO A 248 16.44 0.35 4.33
CA PRO A 248 16.93 1.50 3.57
C PRO A 248 16.75 1.34 2.05
N VAL A 249 17.10 2.37 1.26
CA VAL A 249 16.88 2.37 -0.19
C VAL A 249 17.74 1.37 -0.95
N GLU A 250 19.06 1.34 -0.69
CA GLU A 250 20.00 0.54 -1.49
C GLU A 250 19.85 -0.96 -1.28
N ASN A 251 19.67 -1.39 -0.04
CA ASN A 251 19.48 -2.79 0.32
C ASN A 251 18.34 -2.91 1.33
N PRO A 252 17.09 -2.89 0.88
CA PRO A 252 15.92 -2.92 1.76
C PRO A 252 15.97 -4.09 2.74
N LYS A 253 15.88 -3.78 4.03
CA LYS A 253 15.82 -4.75 5.13
C LYS A 253 14.42 -4.84 5.72
N TYR A 254 13.64 -3.77 5.59
CA TYR A 254 12.34 -3.65 6.23
C TYR A 254 11.30 -3.19 5.21
N ALA A 255 10.16 -3.85 5.20
CA ALA A 255 8.91 -3.34 4.65
C ALA A 255 8.04 -2.87 5.83
N ILE A 256 7.60 -1.62 5.78
CA ILE A 256 6.91 -0.96 6.89
C ILE A 256 5.60 -0.41 6.37
N THR A 257 4.51 -0.72 7.07
CA THR A 257 3.19 -0.15 6.77
C THR A 257 2.60 0.42 8.04
N VAL A 258 2.17 1.67 7.98
CA VAL A 258 1.49 2.37 9.07
C VAL A 258 0.10 2.77 8.60
N LEU A 259 -0.89 2.42 9.41
CA LEU A 259 -2.27 2.84 9.28
C LEU A 259 -2.70 3.58 10.55
N ILE A 260 -3.27 4.76 10.39
CA ILE A 260 -3.90 5.52 11.48
C ILE A 260 -5.39 5.64 11.18
N GLU A 261 -6.19 5.04 12.06
CA GLU A 261 -7.66 5.07 11.96
C GLU A 261 -8.22 6.41 12.44
N GLY A 262 -9.24 6.90 11.73
CA GLY A 262 -10.05 8.03 12.19
C GLY A 262 -9.26 9.33 12.36
N THR A 263 -8.29 9.60 11.49
CA THR A 263 -7.47 10.81 11.57
C THR A 263 -8.09 11.96 10.77
N GLU A 264 -8.03 13.17 11.32
CA GLU A 264 -8.40 14.40 10.61
C GLU A 264 -7.26 14.92 9.70
N GLU A 265 -6.03 14.49 9.97
CA GLU A 265 -4.83 14.97 9.27
C GLU A 265 -4.48 14.15 8.01
N ASN A 266 -5.32 13.23 7.59
CA ASN A 266 -5.11 12.38 6.41
C ASN A 266 -3.80 11.56 6.51
N SER A 267 -3.12 11.35 5.38
CA SER A 267 -1.83 10.64 5.35
C SER A 267 -0.71 11.35 6.11
N LYS A 268 -0.85 12.64 6.41
CA LYS A 268 0.16 13.38 7.15
C LYS A 268 0.39 12.86 8.57
N SER A 269 -0.63 12.27 9.18
CA SER A 269 -0.52 11.65 10.52
C SER A 269 0.38 10.41 10.54
N ALA A 270 0.43 9.63 9.45
CA ALA A 270 1.22 8.40 9.37
C ALA A 270 2.71 8.64 9.03
N ILE A 271 3.04 9.77 8.37
CA ILE A 271 4.41 10.08 7.95
C ILE A 271 5.38 10.23 9.13
N PRO A 272 5.08 10.99 10.20
CA PRO A 272 5.98 11.13 11.35
C PRO A 272 6.24 9.78 12.04
N MET A 273 5.23 8.93 12.17
CA MET A 273 5.38 7.60 12.76
C MET A 273 6.28 6.70 11.91
N PHE A 274 6.14 6.72 10.58
CA PHE A 274 7.04 6.01 9.68
C PHE A 274 8.48 6.50 9.83
N LYS A 275 8.69 7.82 9.94
CA LYS A 275 10.01 8.43 10.16
C LYS A 275 10.63 7.93 11.46
N GLU A 276 9.90 8.00 12.57
CA GLU A 276 10.34 7.55 13.88
C GLU A 276 10.72 6.06 13.88
N ILE A 277 9.95 5.22 13.19
CA ILE A 277 10.29 3.81 13.03
C ILE A 277 11.63 3.67 12.31
N CYS A 278 11.83 4.32 11.16
CA CYS A 278 13.08 4.23 10.40
C CYS A 278 14.30 4.73 11.20
N GLU A 279 14.14 5.81 11.95
CA GLU A 279 15.22 6.39 12.79
C GLU A 279 15.61 5.48 13.97
N ASN A 280 14.67 4.67 14.47
CA ASN A 280 14.91 3.75 15.59
C ASN A 280 15.34 2.33 15.15
N ILE A 281 15.10 1.94 13.91
CA ILE A 281 15.56 0.69 13.35
C ILE A 281 16.96 0.90 12.76
N LYS A 282 17.97 0.32 13.38
CA LYS A 282 19.32 0.32 12.79
C LYS A 282 19.37 -0.76 11.69
N PRO A 283 19.75 -0.41 10.45
CA PRO A 283 20.05 -1.44 9.44
C PRO A 283 21.29 -2.21 9.90
N TRP A 284 21.16 -3.52 10.05
CA TRP A 284 22.25 -4.45 10.42
C TRP A 284 23.13 -4.74 9.21
#